data_09d8f2648a78d39bd4cba120fe7eb550
#
_entry.id   09d8f2648a78d39bd4cba120fe7eb550
#
_cell.length_a   1.000
_cell.length_b   1.000
_cell.length_c   1.000
_cell.angle_alpha   90.00
_cell.angle_beta   90.00
_cell.angle_gamma   90.00
#
_symmetry.space_group_name_H-M   'P 1'
#
loop_
_entity.id
_entity.type
_entity.pdbx_description
1 polymer ?
#
loop_
_entity_poly.entity_id
_entity_poly.type
_entity_poly.pdbx_seq_one_letter_code
_entity_poly.pdbx_strand_id
1 'polypeptide(L)'
;RVRMRYVDLIVRPEARENARLRPAVMRSLRNTFNSRNFLEVETPKLQVMHGGASARPFKTFSNAYEMDLFLRIAPELYLKRCVVGGLEKVFEINRNFRNEGADSSHSPEFAMIESYEAYGDWNSMAELTRTLVQDAAKEVFGSHVVKHHDGRELDLGGKWKEISLFDAISDAIGEKVSAQTSNDDLKKIATKL
;
A
#
# COMPACT_ATOMS: atom_id res chain seq x y z
N ARG A 1 2.01 13.21 -25.61
CA ARG A 1 2.69 11.87 -25.61
C ARG A 1 2.34 11.08 -24.37
N VAL A 2 2.49 11.64 -23.17
CA VAL A 2 2.18 10.94 -21.90
C VAL A 2 0.73 10.43 -21.83
N ARG A 3 -0.22 11.14 -22.42
CA ARG A 3 -1.64 10.73 -22.46
C ARG A 3 -1.94 9.61 -23.47
N MET A 4 -1.00 9.32 -24.39
CA MET A 4 -1.08 8.22 -25.34
C MET A 4 -0.03 7.17 -24.96
N ARG A 5 -0.39 6.26 -24.05
CA ARG A 5 0.57 5.29 -23.48
C ARG A 5 1.30 4.47 -24.54
N TYR A 6 0.63 4.06 -25.61
CA TYR A 6 1.25 3.29 -26.70
C TYR A 6 2.33 4.10 -27.43
N VAL A 7 2.13 5.41 -27.65
CA VAL A 7 3.14 6.30 -28.24
C VAL A 7 4.31 6.49 -27.27
N ASP A 8 4.02 6.67 -25.99
CA ASP A 8 5.02 6.79 -24.93
C ASP A 8 5.93 5.56 -24.89
N LEU A 9 5.34 4.35 -24.98
CA LEU A 9 6.08 3.09 -25.04
C LEU A 9 6.95 2.95 -26.31
N ILE A 10 6.55 3.54 -27.44
CA ILE A 10 7.34 3.52 -28.68
C ILE A 10 8.58 4.40 -28.54
N VAL A 11 8.41 5.61 -28.02
CA VAL A 11 9.44 6.66 -28.09
C VAL A 11 10.34 6.76 -26.85
N ARG A 12 9.94 6.18 -25.72
CA ARG A 12 10.69 6.24 -24.47
C ARG A 12 11.08 4.85 -23.95
N PRO A 13 12.38 4.51 -24.00
CA PRO A 13 12.88 3.25 -23.43
C PRO A 13 12.54 3.08 -21.96
N GLU A 14 12.61 4.17 -21.17
CA GLU A 14 12.31 4.17 -19.71
C GLU A 14 10.86 3.78 -19.44
N ALA A 15 9.92 4.17 -20.29
CA ALA A 15 8.52 3.78 -20.16
C ALA A 15 8.34 2.26 -20.33
N ARG A 16 9.10 1.65 -21.25
CA ARG A 16 9.09 0.20 -21.45
C ARG A 16 9.75 -0.52 -20.28
N GLU A 17 10.85 0.03 -19.76
CA GLU A 17 11.52 -0.55 -18.59
C GLU A 17 10.61 -0.54 -17.36
N ASN A 18 9.97 0.56 -17.05
CA ASN A 18 8.98 0.65 -15.97
C ASN A 18 7.82 -0.36 -16.15
N ALA A 19 7.40 -0.60 -17.40
CA ALA A 19 6.38 -1.60 -17.69
C ALA A 19 6.86 -3.04 -17.42
N ARG A 20 8.18 -3.32 -17.54
CA ARG A 20 8.79 -4.62 -17.21
C ARG A 20 9.07 -4.78 -15.72
N LEU A 21 9.50 -3.69 -15.04
CA LEU A 21 9.78 -3.71 -13.61
C LEU A 21 8.56 -4.05 -12.77
N ARG A 22 7.39 -3.50 -13.11
CA ARG A 22 6.16 -3.75 -12.35
C ARG A 22 5.80 -5.24 -12.22
N PRO A 23 5.71 -6.04 -13.29
CA PRO A 23 5.47 -7.49 -13.17
C PRO A 23 6.56 -8.23 -12.39
N ALA A 24 7.82 -7.80 -12.47
CA ALA A 24 8.91 -8.40 -11.72
C ALA A 24 8.73 -8.18 -10.21
N VAL A 25 8.44 -6.93 -9.78
CA VAL A 25 8.11 -6.61 -8.39
C VAL A 25 6.89 -7.42 -7.92
N MET A 26 5.81 -7.47 -8.70
CA MET A 26 4.60 -8.22 -8.34
C MET A 26 4.85 -9.72 -8.15
N ARG A 27 5.74 -10.29 -8.94
CA ARG A 27 6.16 -11.69 -8.80
C ARG A 27 6.96 -11.90 -7.51
N SER A 28 7.92 -11.02 -7.22
CA SER A 28 8.69 -11.06 -5.98
C SER A 28 7.80 -11.00 -4.75
N LEU A 29 6.86 -10.05 -4.70
CA LEU A 29 5.90 -9.94 -3.59
C LEU A 29 5.12 -11.25 -3.38
N ARG A 30 4.62 -11.88 -4.47
CA ARG A 30 3.94 -13.18 -4.38
C ARG A 30 4.85 -14.29 -3.89
N ASN A 31 6.09 -14.33 -4.37
CA ASN A 31 7.08 -15.33 -3.92
C ASN A 31 7.31 -15.23 -2.41
N THR A 32 7.50 -14.02 -1.89
CA THR A 32 7.69 -13.78 -0.45
C THR A 32 6.47 -14.19 0.36
N PHE A 33 5.25 -13.86 -0.06
CA PHE A 33 4.03 -14.30 0.61
C PHE A 33 3.89 -15.82 0.59
N ASN A 34 4.09 -16.45 -0.57
CA ASN A 34 3.98 -17.90 -0.73
C ASN A 34 5.02 -18.65 0.12
N SER A 35 6.26 -18.14 0.22
CA SER A 35 7.30 -18.72 1.07
C SER A 35 6.98 -18.66 2.56
N ARG A 36 6.08 -17.76 2.96
CA ARG A 36 5.59 -17.60 4.33
C ARG A 36 4.21 -18.24 4.57
N ASN A 37 3.75 -19.06 3.63
CA ASN A 37 2.48 -19.78 3.67
C ASN A 37 1.23 -18.88 3.71
N PHE A 38 1.30 -17.69 3.10
CA PHE A 38 0.11 -16.89 2.86
C PHE A 38 -0.63 -17.41 1.61
N LEU A 39 -1.94 -17.52 1.71
CA LEU A 39 -2.83 -17.87 0.61
C LEU A 39 -3.24 -16.61 -0.14
N GLU A 40 -2.99 -16.55 -1.45
CA GLU A 40 -3.56 -15.48 -2.29
C GLU A 40 -5.04 -15.74 -2.51
N VAL A 41 -5.86 -14.74 -2.22
CA VAL A 41 -7.32 -14.81 -2.42
C VAL A 41 -7.79 -13.65 -3.28
N GLU A 42 -8.95 -13.81 -3.93
CA GLU A 42 -9.65 -12.74 -4.64
C GLU A 42 -11.02 -12.53 -4.00
N THR A 43 -11.21 -11.35 -3.40
CA THR A 43 -12.46 -10.98 -2.75
C THR A 43 -13.31 -10.07 -3.66
N PRO A 44 -14.64 -9.96 -3.42
CA PRO A 44 -15.53 -9.21 -4.29
C PRO A 44 -15.14 -7.74 -4.44
N LYS A 45 -15.12 -7.25 -5.69
CA LYS A 45 -14.94 -5.82 -6.02
C LYS A 45 -16.25 -5.05 -6.00
N LEU A 46 -17.36 -5.73 -6.29
CA LEU A 46 -18.72 -5.18 -6.10
C LEU A 46 -19.22 -5.61 -4.73
N GLN A 47 -19.56 -4.66 -3.90
CA GLN A 47 -19.92 -4.89 -2.50
C GLN A 47 -21.25 -4.25 -2.17
N VAL A 48 -22.07 -4.92 -1.36
CA VAL A 48 -23.33 -4.39 -0.84
C VAL A 48 -23.07 -3.27 0.17
N MET A 49 -22.00 -3.41 0.95
CA MET A 49 -21.58 -2.46 1.96
C MET A 49 -20.10 -2.15 1.78
N HIS A 50 -19.77 -0.88 1.57
CA HIS A 50 -18.37 -0.45 1.53
C HIS A 50 -17.80 -0.26 2.93
N GLY A 51 -16.48 -0.44 3.09
CA GLY A 51 -15.79 -0.26 4.37
C GLY A 51 -14.32 -0.64 4.28
N GLY A 52 -13.63 -0.62 5.43
CA GLY A 52 -12.20 -0.93 5.54
C GLY A 52 -11.27 0.24 5.24
N ALA A 53 -11.81 1.43 4.92
CA ALA A 53 -11.07 2.67 4.73
C ALA A 53 -11.99 3.87 4.93
N SER A 54 -11.39 5.06 5.09
CA SER A 54 -12.11 6.34 5.08
C SER A 54 -11.99 6.96 3.69
N ALA A 55 -12.87 6.54 2.77
CA ALA A 55 -12.88 7.02 1.40
C ALA A 55 -14.31 7.04 0.82
N ARG A 56 -14.55 7.89 -0.18
CA ARG A 56 -15.83 7.93 -0.89
C ARG A 56 -15.86 6.80 -1.94
N PRO A 57 -16.88 5.91 -1.92
CA PRO A 57 -17.01 4.86 -2.92
C PRO A 57 -17.60 5.37 -4.24
N PHE A 58 -17.33 4.64 -5.33
CA PHE A 58 -18.19 4.67 -6.51
C PHE A 58 -19.43 3.82 -6.25
N LYS A 59 -20.60 4.37 -6.58
CA LYS A 59 -21.89 3.68 -6.47
C LYS A 59 -22.35 3.22 -7.85
N THR A 60 -22.89 2.02 -7.94
CA THR A 60 -23.49 1.45 -9.15
C THR A 60 -24.78 0.69 -8.80
N PHE A 61 -25.49 0.19 -9.79
CA PHE A 61 -26.73 -0.56 -9.62
C PHE A 61 -26.65 -1.91 -10.33
N SER A 62 -27.10 -2.96 -9.64
CA SER A 62 -27.22 -4.29 -10.23
C SER A 62 -28.62 -4.52 -10.75
N ASN A 63 -28.78 -4.67 -12.06
CA ASN A 63 -30.07 -4.97 -12.66
C ASN A 63 -30.60 -6.36 -12.27
N ALA A 64 -29.71 -7.33 -12.09
CA ALA A 64 -30.10 -8.70 -11.75
C ALA A 64 -30.61 -8.85 -10.31
N TYR A 65 -30.07 -8.06 -9.38
CA TYR A 65 -30.42 -8.07 -7.96
C TYR A 65 -31.31 -6.87 -7.57
N GLU A 66 -31.60 -5.95 -8.50
CA GLU A 66 -32.39 -4.75 -8.30
C GLU A 66 -31.94 -3.94 -7.05
N MET A 67 -30.61 -3.80 -6.87
CA MET A 67 -30.04 -3.15 -5.70
C MET A 67 -28.80 -2.33 -6.02
N ASP A 68 -28.56 -1.34 -5.14
CA ASP A 68 -27.31 -0.57 -5.16
C ASP A 68 -26.13 -1.40 -4.74
N LEU A 69 -25.02 -1.26 -5.47
CA LEU A 69 -23.72 -1.81 -5.15
C LEU A 69 -22.66 -0.72 -5.15
N PHE A 70 -21.55 -1.01 -4.48
CA PHE A 70 -20.39 -0.13 -4.40
C PHE A 70 -19.16 -0.83 -4.97
N LEU A 71 -18.35 -0.10 -5.73
CA LEU A 71 -16.99 -0.53 -5.99
C LEU A 71 -16.18 -0.43 -4.71
N ARG A 72 -15.45 -1.48 -4.34
CA ARG A 72 -14.73 -1.56 -3.06
C ARG A 72 -13.68 -0.47 -2.92
N ILE A 73 -13.57 0.09 -1.75
CA ILE A 73 -12.53 1.06 -1.35
C ILE A 73 -11.33 0.37 -0.70
N ALA A 74 -11.51 -0.85 -0.18
CA ALA A 74 -10.49 -1.72 0.41
C ALA A 74 -11.00 -3.17 0.47
N PRO A 75 -10.14 -4.20 0.48
CA PRO A 75 -10.53 -5.60 0.65
C PRO A 75 -10.66 -6.03 2.11
N GLU A 76 -10.33 -5.18 3.09
CA GLU A 76 -10.18 -5.45 4.52
C GLU A 76 -11.28 -6.34 5.11
N LEU A 77 -12.56 -5.95 4.94
CA LEU A 77 -13.67 -6.66 5.59
C LEU A 77 -13.81 -8.11 5.10
N TYR A 78 -13.53 -8.35 3.82
CA TYR A 78 -13.59 -9.70 3.25
C TYR A 78 -12.37 -10.52 3.61
N LEU A 79 -11.18 -9.93 3.66
CA LEU A 79 -9.97 -10.63 4.12
C LEU A 79 -10.09 -11.03 5.59
N LYS A 80 -10.65 -10.17 6.44
CA LYS A 80 -10.97 -10.53 7.84
C LYS A 80 -11.97 -11.67 7.92
N ARG A 81 -12.98 -11.72 7.04
CA ARG A 81 -13.91 -12.86 6.96
C ARG A 81 -13.22 -14.17 6.55
N CYS A 82 -12.22 -14.11 5.66
CA CYS A 82 -11.39 -15.27 5.33
C CYS A 82 -10.65 -15.80 6.57
N VAL A 83 -10.07 -14.90 7.38
CA VAL A 83 -9.40 -15.28 8.62
C VAL A 83 -10.37 -15.87 9.63
N VAL A 84 -11.55 -15.25 9.83
CA VAL A 84 -12.62 -15.80 10.68
C VAL A 84 -13.07 -17.18 10.19
N GLY A 85 -13.09 -17.40 8.87
CA GLY A 85 -13.41 -18.67 8.22
C GLY A 85 -12.32 -19.74 8.34
N GLY A 86 -11.18 -19.45 9.00
CA GLY A 86 -10.10 -20.41 9.24
C GLY A 86 -8.93 -20.34 8.26
N LEU A 87 -8.88 -19.34 7.37
CA LEU A 87 -7.71 -19.08 6.53
C LEU A 87 -6.73 -18.19 7.32
N GLU A 88 -5.83 -18.80 8.08
CA GLU A 88 -5.00 -18.11 9.05
C GLU A 88 -4.07 -17.06 8.45
N LYS A 89 -3.63 -17.21 7.20
CA LYS A 89 -2.74 -16.29 6.50
C LYS A 89 -3.25 -16.04 5.09
N VAL A 90 -3.71 -14.84 4.81
CA VAL A 90 -4.26 -14.48 3.51
C VAL A 90 -3.67 -13.17 3.01
N PHE A 91 -3.56 -13.03 1.70
CA PHE A 91 -3.25 -11.76 1.06
C PHE A 91 -4.03 -11.61 -0.23
N GLU A 92 -4.19 -10.38 -0.66
CA GLU A 92 -4.78 -10.03 -1.96
C GLU A 92 -3.99 -8.88 -2.59
N ILE A 93 -3.67 -9.01 -3.88
CA ILE A 93 -3.11 -7.95 -4.71
C ILE A 93 -4.12 -7.65 -5.81
N ASN A 94 -4.89 -6.59 -5.68
CA ASN A 94 -5.97 -6.30 -6.61
C ASN A 94 -6.32 -4.81 -6.67
N ARG A 95 -7.32 -4.47 -7.49
CA ARG A 95 -7.80 -3.10 -7.70
C ARG A 95 -8.77 -2.66 -6.61
N ASN A 96 -8.60 -1.41 -6.19
CA ASN A 96 -9.54 -0.66 -5.36
C ASN A 96 -9.92 0.65 -6.03
N PHE A 97 -11.02 1.24 -5.59
CA PHE A 97 -11.65 2.39 -6.23
C PHE A 97 -12.02 3.41 -5.17
N ARG A 98 -11.55 4.66 -5.33
CA ARG A 98 -11.91 5.78 -4.45
C ARG A 98 -12.35 6.96 -5.27
N ASN A 99 -13.58 7.42 -5.04
CA ASN A 99 -14.22 8.51 -5.79
C ASN A 99 -13.89 9.85 -5.13
N GLU A 100 -12.62 10.21 -5.18
CA GLU A 100 -12.06 11.43 -4.60
C GLU A 100 -11.26 12.19 -5.65
N GLY A 101 -10.50 13.21 -5.22
CA GLY A 101 -9.61 13.96 -6.11
C GLY A 101 -8.56 13.09 -6.78
N ALA A 102 -8.13 13.46 -7.97
CA ALA A 102 -7.05 12.83 -8.70
C ALA A 102 -5.89 13.83 -8.89
N ASP A 103 -4.67 13.37 -8.60
CA ASP A 103 -3.44 14.13 -8.76
C ASP A 103 -2.29 13.23 -9.24
N SER A 104 -1.04 13.67 -9.12
CA SER A 104 0.14 12.90 -9.54
C SER A 104 0.37 11.63 -8.72
N SER A 105 -0.16 11.53 -7.50
CA SER A 105 -0.01 10.42 -6.56
C SER A 105 -1.31 9.68 -6.25
N HIS A 106 -2.45 10.23 -6.62
CA HIS A 106 -3.77 9.64 -6.36
C HIS A 106 -4.51 9.36 -7.67
N SER A 107 -4.95 8.12 -7.83
CA SER A 107 -5.79 7.68 -8.93
C SER A 107 -7.11 7.12 -8.40
N PRO A 108 -8.25 7.37 -9.07
CA PRO A 108 -9.54 6.79 -8.68
C PRO A 108 -9.57 5.26 -8.70
N GLU A 109 -8.73 4.64 -9.53
CA GLU A 109 -8.49 3.22 -9.60
C GLU A 109 -7.00 2.95 -9.37
N PHE A 110 -6.65 2.12 -8.39
CA PHE A 110 -5.27 1.79 -8.06
C PHE A 110 -5.13 0.34 -7.57
N ALA A 111 -3.92 -0.20 -7.66
CA ALA A 111 -3.61 -1.49 -7.09
C ALA A 111 -3.24 -1.33 -5.61
N MET A 112 -3.74 -2.24 -4.79
CA MET A 112 -3.42 -2.33 -3.37
C MET A 112 -3.01 -3.76 -3.05
N ILE A 113 -2.14 -3.91 -2.07
CA ILE A 113 -1.82 -5.17 -1.42
C ILE A 113 -2.28 -5.07 0.03
N GLU A 114 -3.03 -6.06 0.48
CA GLU A 114 -3.35 -6.24 1.89
C GLU A 114 -3.11 -7.69 2.30
N SER A 115 -2.68 -7.87 3.54
CA SER A 115 -2.45 -9.19 4.13
C SER A 115 -2.91 -9.24 5.57
N TYR A 116 -3.40 -10.40 5.97
CA TYR A 116 -3.89 -10.66 7.32
C TYR A 116 -3.35 -11.99 7.81
N GLU A 117 -2.87 -11.99 9.06
CA GLU A 117 -2.32 -13.17 9.72
C GLU A 117 -2.96 -13.31 11.10
N ALA A 118 -3.60 -14.46 11.32
CA ALA A 118 -4.12 -14.82 12.64
C ALA A 118 -2.96 -14.98 13.64
N TYR A 119 -3.17 -14.51 14.86
CA TYR A 119 -2.19 -14.57 15.96
C TYR A 119 -0.89 -13.79 15.72
N GLY A 120 -0.80 -13.04 14.62
CA GLY A 120 0.29 -12.11 14.34
C GLY A 120 0.17 -10.82 15.16
N ASP A 121 1.28 -10.11 15.30
CA ASP A 121 1.33 -8.80 15.93
C ASP A 121 1.97 -7.75 14.99
N TRP A 122 2.09 -6.52 15.49
CA TRP A 122 2.69 -5.44 14.70
C TRP A 122 4.17 -5.70 14.36
N ASN A 123 4.93 -6.45 15.20
CA ASN A 123 6.32 -6.80 14.91
C ASN A 123 6.41 -7.77 13.73
N SER A 124 5.55 -8.81 13.72
CA SER A 124 5.51 -9.78 12.62
C SER A 124 5.14 -9.09 11.29
N MET A 125 4.22 -8.12 11.32
CA MET A 125 3.84 -7.35 10.13
C MET A 125 4.93 -6.37 9.69
N ALA A 126 5.66 -5.75 10.62
CA ALA A 126 6.80 -4.90 10.31
C ALA A 126 7.93 -5.70 9.66
N GLU A 127 8.22 -6.90 10.18
CA GLU A 127 9.20 -7.83 9.58
C GLU A 127 8.76 -8.30 8.19
N LEU A 128 7.50 -8.68 8.03
CA LEU A 128 6.95 -9.07 6.73
C LEU A 128 7.09 -7.92 5.73
N THR A 129 6.73 -6.70 6.11
CA THR A 129 6.83 -5.51 5.25
C THR A 129 8.27 -5.26 4.82
N ARG A 130 9.21 -5.30 5.77
CA ARG A 130 10.64 -5.15 5.47
C ARG A 130 11.12 -6.23 4.48
N THR A 131 10.77 -7.49 4.73
CA THR A 131 11.15 -8.60 3.87
C THR A 131 10.59 -8.43 2.45
N LEU A 132 9.32 -8.08 2.30
CA LEU A 132 8.70 -7.83 0.99
C LEU A 132 9.47 -6.78 0.18
N VAL A 133 9.89 -5.69 0.81
CA VAL A 133 10.65 -4.62 0.14
C VAL A 133 12.08 -5.08 -0.19
N GLN A 134 12.75 -5.74 0.75
CA GLN A 134 14.14 -6.22 0.56
C GLN A 134 14.23 -7.30 -0.51
N ASP A 135 13.32 -8.28 -0.49
CA ASP A 135 13.25 -9.33 -1.51
C ASP A 135 12.98 -8.73 -2.88
N ALA A 136 12.03 -7.82 -2.99
CA ALA A 136 11.73 -7.14 -4.25
C ALA A 136 12.94 -6.35 -4.78
N ALA A 137 13.65 -5.62 -3.93
CA ALA A 137 14.87 -4.91 -4.31
C ALA A 137 15.94 -5.89 -4.80
N LYS A 138 16.17 -6.97 -4.05
CA LYS A 138 17.19 -8.00 -4.40
C LYS A 138 16.83 -8.75 -5.67
N GLU A 139 15.59 -9.20 -5.84
CA GLU A 139 15.17 -9.96 -7.03
C GLU A 139 15.13 -9.10 -8.29
N VAL A 140 14.69 -7.85 -8.19
CA VAL A 140 14.48 -6.98 -9.36
C VAL A 140 15.76 -6.23 -9.76
N PHE A 141 16.53 -5.74 -8.79
CA PHE A 141 17.71 -4.91 -9.04
C PHE A 141 19.04 -5.61 -8.71
N GLY A 142 19.00 -6.82 -8.15
CA GLY A 142 20.20 -7.57 -7.75
C GLY A 142 20.88 -7.03 -6.49
N SER A 143 20.35 -5.97 -5.87
CA SER A 143 20.93 -5.28 -4.71
C SER A 143 19.85 -4.72 -3.82
N HIS A 144 20.14 -4.57 -2.52
CA HIS A 144 19.29 -3.77 -1.61
C HIS A 144 19.52 -2.26 -1.76
N VAL A 145 20.65 -1.85 -2.36
CA VAL A 145 20.86 -0.44 -2.70
C VAL A 145 20.23 -0.16 -4.06
N VAL A 146 19.23 0.71 -4.07
CA VAL A 146 18.43 1.05 -5.25
C VAL A 146 18.63 2.52 -5.59
N LYS A 147 18.91 2.81 -6.86
CA LYS A 147 19.05 4.18 -7.33
C LYS A 147 17.69 4.78 -7.66
N HIS A 148 17.35 5.86 -6.95
CA HIS A 148 16.15 6.64 -7.20
C HIS A 148 16.31 7.50 -8.48
N HIS A 149 15.19 7.90 -9.09
CA HIS A 149 15.20 8.68 -10.35
C HIS A 149 15.89 10.05 -10.25
N ASP A 150 16.00 10.61 -9.04
CA ASP A 150 16.73 11.87 -8.77
C ASP A 150 18.24 11.67 -8.53
N GLY A 151 18.71 10.44 -8.66
CA GLY A 151 20.11 10.07 -8.49
C GLY A 151 20.52 9.66 -7.08
N ARG A 152 19.65 9.80 -6.07
CA ARG A 152 19.94 9.33 -4.71
C ARG A 152 20.01 7.82 -4.67
N GLU A 153 20.89 7.27 -3.87
CA GLU A 153 20.95 5.86 -3.53
C GLU A 153 20.17 5.62 -2.24
N LEU A 154 19.27 4.64 -2.27
CA LEU A 154 18.45 4.22 -1.14
C LEU A 154 18.91 2.83 -0.73
N ASP A 155 19.52 2.70 0.43
CA ASP A 155 19.85 1.41 1.03
C ASP A 155 18.62 0.88 1.79
N LEU A 156 17.99 -0.15 1.23
CA LEU A 156 16.83 -0.84 1.80
C LEU A 156 17.26 -2.06 2.63
N GLY A 157 18.57 -2.32 2.72
CA GLY A 157 19.14 -3.47 3.43
C GLY A 157 19.12 -3.32 4.94
N GLY A 158 19.62 -4.36 5.62
CA GLY A 158 19.82 -4.37 7.06
C GLY A 158 18.52 -4.28 7.90
N LYS A 159 18.70 -3.90 9.15
CA LYS A 159 17.60 -3.64 10.09
C LYS A 159 17.12 -2.20 9.93
N TRP A 160 15.83 -2.02 9.73
CA TRP A 160 15.24 -0.69 9.62
C TRP A 160 15.10 -0.04 10.99
N LYS A 161 15.27 1.28 11.04
CA LYS A 161 15.10 2.06 12.26
C LYS A 161 13.62 2.04 12.69
N GLU A 162 13.40 1.73 13.94
CA GLU A 162 12.11 1.87 14.62
C GLU A 162 12.13 3.17 15.41
N ILE A 163 11.16 4.04 15.16
CA ILE A 163 11.03 5.32 15.85
C ILE A 163 9.55 5.61 16.12
N SER A 164 9.24 6.09 17.31
CA SER A 164 7.89 6.52 17.62
C SER A 164 7.54 7.79 16.82
N LEU A 165 6.24 7.95 16.48
CA LEU A 165 5.76 9.15 15.79
C LEU A 165 6.10 10.43 16.56
N PHE A 166 5.92 10.42 17.87
CA PHE A 166 6.19 11.59 18.72
C PHE A 166 7.68 11.91 18.78
N ASP A 167 8.56 10.91 18.83
CA ASP A 167 10.01 11.14 18.80
C ASP A 167 10.43 11.67 17.43
N ALA A 168 9.90 11.12 16.35
CA ALA A 168 10.18 11.60 15.00
C ALA A 168 9.77 13.07 14.81
N ILE A 169 8.59 13.45 15.29
CA ILE A 169 8.11 14.84 15.26
C ILE A 169 9.01 15.72 16.13
N SER A 170 9.28 15.30 17.37
CA SER A 170 10.11 16.07 18.32
C SER A 170 11.51 16.35 17.76
N ASP A 171 12.14 15.31 17.18
CA ASP A 171 13.45 15.44 16.54
C ASP A 171 13.43 16.41 15.34
N ALA A 172 12.36 16.35 14.54
CA ALA A 172 12.23 17.19 13.34
C ALA A 172 12.03 18.68 13.65
N ILE A 173 11.29 19.00 14.73
CA ILE A 173 10.95 20.39 15.09
C ILE A 173 11.82 20.97 16.21
N GLY A 174 12.63 20.13 16.89
CA GLY A 174 13.47 20.55 18.01
C GLY A 174 12.69 20.87 19.30
N GLU A 175 11.39 20.57 19.37
CA GLU A 175 10.53 20.74 20.55
C GLU A 175 9.88 19.40 20.92
N LYS A 176 9.81 19.07 22.21
CA LYS A 176 9.23 17.81 22.67
C LYS A 176 7.71 17.79 22.51
N VAL A 177 7.21 16.82 21.74
CA VAL A 177 5.79 16.54 21.54
C VAL A 177 5.46 15.14 22.05
N SER A 178 4.29 14.97 22.66
CA SER A 178 3.82 13.68 23.17
C SER A 178 2.29 13.57 23.02
N ALA A 179 1.73 12.40 23.32
CA ALA A 179 0.27 12.20 23.34
C ALA A 179 -0.45 13.09 24.39
N GLN A 180 0.26 13.61 25.38
CA GLN A 180 -0.27 14.50 26.43
C GLN A 180 -0.14 16.00 26.05
N THR A 181 0.53 16.34 24.95
CA THR A 181 0.66 17.74 24.52
C THR A 181 -0.70 18.29 24.13
N SER A 182 -1.08 19.43 24.74
CA SER A 182 -2.40 20.03 24.51
C SER A 182 -2.56 20.54 23.08
N ASN A 183 -3.80 20.59 22.59
CA ASN A 183 -4.10 21.15 21.26
C ASN A 183 -3.64 22.61 21.14
N ASP A 184 -3.70 23.40 22.22
CA ASP A 184 -3.28 24.80 22.20
C ASP A 184 -1.76 24.93 22.14
N ASP A 185 -1.01 24.05 22.76
CA ASP A 185 0.44 24.01 22.64
C ASP A 185 0.88 23.51 21.26
N LEU A 186 0.20 22.49 20.71
CA LEU A 186 0.41 22.06 19.31
C LEU A 186 0.18 23.20 18.30
N LYS A 187 -0.89 23.99 18.49
CA LYS A 187 -1.13 25.18 17.65
C LYS A 187 -0.02 26.21 17.77
N LYS A 188 0.47 26.50 18.99
CA LYS A 188 1.59 27.41 19.20
C LYS A 188 2.87 26.92 18.51
N ILE A 189 3.17 25.64 18.61
CA ILE A 189 4.32 25.01 17.93
C ILE A 189 4.15 25.17 16.40
N ALA A 190 3.01 24.75 15.85
CA ALA A 190 2.73 24.82 14.42
C ALA A 190 2.75 26.25 13.84
N THR A 191 2.49 27.28 14.67
CA THR A 191 2.52 28.69 14.24
C THR A 191 3.96 29.23 14.18
N LYS A 192 4.92 28.61 14.88
CA LYS A 192 6.33 28.98 14.86
C LYS A 192 7.14 28.36 13.71
N LEU A 193 6.60 27.25 13.11
CA LEU A 193 7.17 26.53 11.98
C LEU A 193 6.79 27.18 10.65
#